data_ff72623454e80bcd0f0967c7a7462329
#
_entry.id   ff72623454e80bcd0f0967c7a7462329
#
_cell.length_a   1.000
_cell.length_b   1.000
_cell.length_c   1.000
_cell.angle_alpha   90.00
_cell.angle_beta   90.00
_cell.angle_gamma   90.00
#
_symmetry.space_group_name_H-M   'P 1'
#
loop_
_entity.id
_entity.type
_entity.pdbx_description
1 polymer ?
#
loop_
_entity_poly.entity_id
_entity_poly.type
_entity_poly.pdbx_seq_one_letter_code
_entity_poly.pdbx_strand_id
1 'polypeptide(L)'
;MTQRTSKPVPTSLRAAFEADKAHALKHRRLSIERLAELLGTTPATLYKWIETDSMPVRALIAWQHLTGATHVVRYLASREGAVVIHIPTGRSPDADDVHVLQATLNGAIGALLDFMQGKADRDTCMGKLGCGLESLAWHRANVEKTNQPELEL
;
A
#
# COMPACT_ATOMS: atom_id res chain seq x y z
N MET A 1 -17.37 7.82 -2.88
CA MET A 1 -16.19 7.11 -2.32
C MET A 1 -15.85 5.93 -3.22
N THR A 2 -14.73 6.00 -3.93
CA THR A 2 -14.31 4.96 -4.90
C THR A 2 -13.88 3.74 -4.12
N GLN A 3 -14.56 2.61 -4.29
CA GLN A 3 -14.14 1.31 -3.73
C GLN A 3 -12.73 1.00 -4.24
N ARG A 4 -11.74 1.08 -3.37
CA ARG A 4 -10.40 0.56 -3.64
C ARG A 4 -10.46 -0.96 -3.52
N THR A 5 -10.77 -1.61 -4.64
CA THR A 5 -10.59 -3.07 -4.73
C THR A 5 -9.13 -3.39 -4.43
N SER A 6 -8.91 -4.24 -3.45
CA SER A 6 -7.58 -4.74 -3.11
C SER A 6 -6.99 -5.41 -4.35
N LYS A 7 -6.06 -4.72 -5.01
CA LYS A 7 -5.37 -5.30 -6.17
C LYS A 7 -4.65 -6.59 -5.73
N PRO A 8 -4.70 -7.66 -6.54
CA PRO A 8 -4.06 -8.92 -6.20
C PRO A 8 -2.56 -8.70 -5.95
N VAL A 9 -2.00 -9.43 -4.99
CA VAL A 9 -0.56 -9.43 -4.70
C VAL A 9 0.16 -10.06 -5.89
N PRO A 10 1.24 -9.45 -6.41
CA PRO A 10 2.04 -10.03 -7.48
C PRO A 10 2.56 -11.43 -7.13
N THR A 11 2.68 -12.30 -8.13
CA THR A 11 3.08 -13.71 -7.96
C THR A 11 4.60 -13.89 -7.80
N SER A 12 5.41 -12.89 -8.21
CA SER A 12 6.87 -12.89 -8.09
C SER A 12 7.40 -11.48 -7.84
N LEU A 13 8.64 -11.38 -7.36
CA LEU A 13 9.30 -10.10 -7.15
C LEU A 13 9.47 -9.34 -8.47
N ARG A 14 9.87 -10.03 -9.54
CA ARG A 14 9.94 -9.47 -10.89
C ARG A 14 8.59 -8.91 -11.34
N ALA A 15 7.49 -9.65 -11.16
CA ALA A 15 6.14 -9.16 -11.49
C ALA A 15 5.77 -7.92 -10.67
N ALA A 16 6.21 -7.85 -9.42
CA ALA A 16 6.00 -6.68 -8.56
C ALA A 16 6.76 -5.44 -9.08
N PHE A 17 8.03 -5.60 -9.48
CA PHE A 17 8.81 -4.52 -10.10
C PHE A 17 8.19 -4.03 -11.42
N GLU A 18 7.74 -4.96 -12.27
CA GLU A 18 7.07 -4.60 -13.52
C GLU A 18 5.76 -3.84 -13.27
N ALA A 19 5.00 -4.22 -12.26
CA ALA A 19 3.79 -3.52 -11.87
C ALA A 19 4.09 -2.11 -11.32
N ASP A 20 5.14 -1.94 -10.51
CA ASP A 20 5.60 -0.64 -10.03
C ASP A 20 6.07 0.25 -11.19
N LYS A 21 6.83 -0.31 -12.15
CA LYS A 21 7.28 0.39 -13.36
C LYS A 21 6.08 0.87 -14.20
N ALA A 22 5.10 0.01 -14.43
CA ALA A 22 3.88 0.35 -15.17
C ALA A 22 3.08 1.44 -14.44
N HIS A 23 3.00 1.37 -13.12
CA HIS A 23 2.37 2.40 -12.29
C HIS A 23 3.07 3.75 -12.42
N ALA A 24 4.42 3.77 -12.35
CA ALA A 24 5.23 4.98 -12.49
C ALA A 24 5.01 5.65 -13.85
N LEU A 25 5.02 4.86 -14.93
CA LEU A 25 4.77 5.37 -16.27
C LEU A 25 3.35 5.98 -16.39
N LYS A 26 2.35 5.27 -15.89
CA LYS A 26 0.94 5.66 -16.02
C LYS A 26 0.57 6.89 -15.16
N HIS A 27 1.06 6.96 -13.93
CA HIS A 27 0.60 7.94 -12.95
C HIS A 27 1.59 9.07 -12.67
N ARG A 28 2.88 8.84 -12.94
CA ARG A 28 3.94 9.83 -12.73
C ARG A 28 4.69 10.20 -14.01
N ARG A 29 4.35 9.57 -15.14
CA ARG A 29 5.00 9.78 -16.44
C ARG A 29 6.52 9.53 -16.40
N LEU A 30 6.97 8.64 -15.52
CA LEU A 30 8.36 8.26 -15.38
C LEU A 30 8.64 7.03 -16.22
N SER A 31 9.46 7.18 -17.26
CA SER A 31 9.99 6.06 -18.04
C SER A 31 11.11 5.33 -17.27
N ILE A 32 11.54 4.17 -17.75
CA ILE A 32 12.62 3.41 -17.13
C ILE A 32 13.95 4.17 -17.19
N GLU A 33 14.17 4.91 -18.26
CA GLU A 33 15.37 5.77 -18.44
C GLU A 33 15.39 6.86 -17.37
N ARG A 34 14.25 7.51 -17.15
CA ARG A 34 14.14 8.57 -16.16
C ARG A 34 14.24 8.02 -14.73
N LEU A 35 13.69 6.84 -14.47
CA LEU A 35 13.83 6.15 -13.19
C LEU A 35 15.30 5.78 -12.93
N ALA A 36 16.01 5.27 -13.94
CA ALA A 36 17.44 4.96 -13.83
C ALA A 36 18.27 6.19 -13.50
N GLU A 37 18.04 7.30 -14.21
CA GLU A 37 18.71 8.58 -13.97
C GLU A 37 18.50 9.06 -12.52
N LEU A 38 17.25 9.06 -12.03
CA LEU A 38 16.90 9.48 -10.68
C LEU A 38 17.47 8.56 -9.59
N LEU A 39 17.69 7.28 -9.92
CA LEU A 39 18.35 6.31 -9.04
C LEU A 39 19.87 6.36 -9.11
N GLY A 40 20.45 7.23 -9.95
CA GLY A 40 21.89 7.34 -10.14
C GLY A 40 22.51 6.09 -10.79
N THR A 41 21.77 5.43 -11.70
CA THR A 41 22.20 4.21 -12.39
C THR A 41 21.91 4.28 -13.89
N THR A 42 22.30 3.24 -14.63
CA THR A 42 21.97 3.14 -16.05
C THR A 42 20.70 2.32 -16.28
N PRO A 43 19.95 2.54 -17.37
CA PRO A 43 18.78 1.71 -17.71
C PRO A 43 19.13 0.22 -17.79
N ALA A 44 20.29 -0.13 -18.35
CA ALA A 44 20.74 -1.53 -18.44
C ALA A 44 20.94 -2.16 -17.05
N THR A 45 21.53 -1.41 -16.11
CA THR A 45 21.72 -1.86 -14.73
C THR A 45 20.37 -2.01 -14.03
N LEU A 46 19.46 -1.07 -14.23
CA LEU A 46 18.12 -1.13 -13.63
C LEU A 46 17.31 -2.32 -14.16
N TYR A 47 17.34 -2.59 -15.46
CA TYR A 47 16.75 -3.79 -16.04
C TYR A 47 17.34 -5.07 -15.44
N LYS A 48 18.68 -5.13 -15.31
CA LYS A 48 19.36 -6.28 -14.69
C LYS A 48 18.88 -6.50 -13.27
N TRP A 49 18.76 -5.46 -12.45
CA TRP A 49 18.27 -5.57 -11.08
C TRP A 49 16.84 -6.14 -11.01
N ILE A 50 15.96 -5.70 -11.93
CA ILE A 50 14.59 -6.20 -12.02
C ILE A 50 14.56 -7.66 -12.46
N GLU A 51 15.38 -8.04 -13.43
CA GLU A 51 15.41 -9.40 -14.01
C GLU A 51 16.00 -10.43 -13.06
N THR A 52 17.00 -10.03 -12.28
CA THR A 52 17.75 -10.93 -11.40
C THR A 52 17.34 -10.79 -9.93
N ASP A 53 16.28 -10.03 -9.63
CA ASP A 53 15.80 -9.75 -8.26
C ASP A 53 16.92 -9.22 -7.34
N SER A 54 17.90 -8.47 -7.89
CA SER A 54 19.12 -8.05 -7.20
C SER A 54 19.20 -6.56 -6.91
N MET A 55 18.07 -5.84 -6.88
CA MET A 55 18.06 -4.42 -6.56
C MET A 55 18.61 -4.16 -5.15
N PRO A 56 19.63 -3.31 -4.99
CA PRO A 56 20.15 -2.95 -3.67
C PRO A 56 19.06 -2.32 -2.79
N VAL A 57 19.03 -2.66 -1.50
CA VAL A 57 17.99 -2.16 -0.56
C VAL A 57 17.93 -0.63 -0.55
N ARG A 58 19.08 0.05 -0.62
CA ARG A 58 19.14 1.52 -0.73
C ARG A 58 18.42 2.06 -1.97
N ALA A 59 18.54 1.35 -3.11
CA ALA A 59 17.88 1.72 -4.35
C ALA A 59 16.38 1.37 -4.29
N LEU A 60 16.01 0.31 -3.58
CA LEU A 60 14.62 -0.09 -3.39
C LEU A 60 13.82 0.99 -2.65
N ILE A 61 14.37 1.63 -1.63
CA ILE A 61 13.71 2.72 -0.90
C ILE A 61 13.43 3.89 -1.86
N ALA A 62 14.44 4.30 -2.63
CA ALA A 62 14.28 5.35 -3.62
C ALA A 62 13.30 4.95 -4.75
N TRP A 63 13.35 3.70 -5.21
CA TRP A 63 12.41 3.14 -6.17
C TRP A 63 10.95 3.27 -5.71
N GLN A 64 10.64 2.88 -4.47
CA GLN A 64 9.30 3.00 -3.90
C GLN A 64 8.82 4.45 -3.90
N HIS A 65 9.69 5.37 -3.49
CA HIS A 65 9.36 6.79 -3.45
C HIS A 65 9.13 7.37 -4.87
N LEU A 66 9.97 7.04 -5.82
CA LEU A 66 9.89 7.51 -7.21
C LEU A 66 8.67 6.94 -7.93
N THR A 67 8.43 5.65 -7.82
CA THR A 67 7.28 5.00 -8.48
C THR A 67 5.95 5.35 -7.84
N GLY A 68 5.94 5.63 -6.52
CA GLY A 68 4.73 5.86 -5.73
C GLY A 68 3.80 4.65 -5.68
N ALA A 69 4.35 3.47 -6.00
CA ALA A 69 3.63 2.21 -6.00
C ALA A 69 4.08 1.34 -4.82
N THR A 70 3.31 0.36 -4.46
CA THR A 70 3.56 -0.52 -3.30
C THR A 70 3.57 -2.01 -3.65
N HIS A 71 3.67 -2.36 -4.95
CA HIS A 71 3.56 -3.77 -5.35
C HIS A 71 4.73 -4.60 -4.83
N VAL A 72 5.97 -4.06 -4.88
CA VAL A 72 7.16 -4.74 -4.33
C VAL A 72 7.03 -4.92 -2.82
N VAL A 73 6.67 -3.86 -2.07
CA VAL A 73 6.51 -3.96 -0.61
C VAL A 73 5.41 -4.94 -0.24
N ARG A 74 4.28 -4.94 -0.97
CA ARG A 74 3.18 -5.90 -0.74
C ARG A 74 3.59 -7.33 -1.03
N TYR A 75 4.38 -7.55 -2.08
CA TYR A 75 4.93 -8.88 -2.35
C TYR A 75 5.83 -9.36 -1.22
N LEU A 76 6.81 -8.54 -0.80
CA LEU A 76 7.71 -8.88 0.30
C LEU A 76 6.95 -9.16 1.61
N ALA A 77 6.02 -8.27 1.98
CA ALA A 77 5.19 -8.46 3.17
C ALA A 77 4.37 -9.78 3.10
N SER A 78 3.81 -10.11 1.94
CA SER A 78 3.04 -11.34 1.77
C SER A 78 3.87 -12.61 1.97
N ARG A 79 5.17 -12.56 1.69
CA ARG A 79 6.10 -13.70 1.92
C ARG A 79 6.35 -13.95 3.41
N GLU A 80 6.20 -12.92 4.23
CA GLU A 80 6.30 -12.97 5.70
C GLU A 80 4.93 -13.14 6.38
N GLY A 81 3.86 -13.40 5.63
CA GLY A 81 2.50 -13.47 6.18
C GLY A 81 1.96 -12.14 6.69
N ALA A 82 2.57 -11.02 6.29
CA ALA A 82 2.19 -9.67 6.69
C ALA A 82 1.32 -8.97 5.62
N VAL A 83 0.60 -7.94 6.05
CA VAL A 83 -0.24 -7.11 5.19
C VAL A 83 0.28 -5.67 5.20
N VAL A 84 0.38 -5.07 4.02
CA VAL A 84 0.69 -3.63 3.88
C VAL A 84 -0.61 -2.85 3.91
N ILE A 85 -0.74 -1.97 4.89
CA ILE A 85 -1.88 -1.08 5.07
C ILE A 85 -1.44 0.34 4.76
N HIS A 86 -2.20 1.02 3.92
CA HIS A 86 -1.95 2.43 3.63
C HIS A 86 -2.52 3.29 4.76
N ILE A 87 -1.65 4.06 5.42
CA ILE A 87 -2.07 4.98 6.47
C ILE A 87 -2.38 6.32 5.81
N PRO A 88 -3.64 6.75 5.77
CA PRO A 88 -3.99 8.07 5.26
C PRO A 88 -3.31 9.15 6.09
N THR A 89 -2.73 10.15 5.44
CA THR A 89 -2.22 11.36 6.08
C THR A 89 -3.26 12.47 5.95
N GLY A 90 -3.39 13.32 6.94
CA GLY A 90 -4.34 14.43 6.87
C GLY A 90 -4.64 15.04 8.23
N ARG A 91 -5.89 15.47 8.41
CA ARG A 91 -6.38 16.15 9.61
C ARG A 91 -6.29 15.29 10.87
N SER A 92 -6.27 15.94 12.00
CA SER A 92 -6.46 15.29 13.31
C SER A 92 -7.86 14.68 13.42
N PRO A 93 -8.02 13.55 14.14
CA PRO A 93 -9.30 12.92 14.36
C PRO A 93 -10.21 13.81 15.24
N ASP A 94 -11.51 13.70 14.98
CA ASP A 94 -12.56 14.26 15.84
C ASP A 94 -13.48 13.16 16.38
N ALA A 95 -14.47 13.54 17.19
CA ALA A 95 -15.38 12.57 17.79
C ALA A 95 -16.24 11.82 16.74
N ASP A 96 -16.57 12.47 15.62
CA ASP A 96 -17.35 11.87 14.55
C ASP A 96 -16.57 10.77 13.82
N ASP A 97 -15.25 10.85 13.80
CA ASP A 97 -14.40 9.81 13.20
C ASP A 97 -14.51 8.48 13.92
N VAL A 98 -14.79 8.49 15.23
CA VAL A 98 -15.02 7.26 16.02
C VAL A 98 -16.32 6.58 15.59
N HIS A 99 -17.38 7.36 15.29
CA HIS A 99 -18.62 6.81 14.75
C HIS A 99 -18.43 6.25 13.35
N VAL A 100 -17.64 6.92 12.50
CA VAL A 100 -17.27 6.42 11.17
C VAL A 100 -16.46 5.14 11.27
N LEU A 101 -15.50 5.06 12.20
CA LEU A 101 -14.74 3.83 12.48
C LEU A 101 -15.68 2.69 12.87
N GLN A 102 -16.59 2.92 13.82
CA GLN A 102 -17.54 1.91 14.26
C GLN A 102 -18.40 1.39 13.11
N ALA A 103 -18.94 2.28 12.29
CA ALA A 103 -19.73 1.91 11.11
C ALA A 103 -18.91 1.09 10.10
N THR A 104 -17.66 1.47 9.87
CA THR A 104 -16.73 0.78 8.96
C THR A 104 -16.41 -0.63 9.46
N LEU A 105 -16.14 -0.79 10.76
CA LEU A 105 -15.85 -2.09 11.37
C LEU A 105 -17.09 -3.00 11.36
N ASN A 106 -18.27 -2.47 11.67
CA ASN A 106 -19.52 -3.22 11.58
C ASN A 106 -19.79 -3.69 10.13
N GLY A 107 -19.49 -2.83 9.14
CA GLY A 107 -19.58 -3.20 7.73
C GLY A 107 -18.59 -4.30 7.32
N ALA A 108 -17.37 -4.30 7.89
CA ALA A 108 -16.38 -5.35 7.66
C ALA A 108 -16.82 -6.70 8.28
N ILE A 109 -17.35 -6.66 9.51
CA ILE A 109 -17.89 -7.85 10.19
C ILE A 109 -19.08 -8.41 9.42
N GLY A 110 -20.02 -7.55 8.98
CA GLY A 110 -21.16 -7.96 8.17
C GLY A 110 -20.73 -8.66 6.87
N ALA A 111 -19.76 -8.07 6.16
CA ALA A 111 -19.24 -8.67 4.93
C ALA A 111 -18.55 -10.04 5.17
N LEU A 112 -17.88 -10.22 6.32
CA LEU A 112 -17.30 -11.50 6.69
C LEU A 112 -18.38 -12.56 6.95
N LEU A 113 -19.44 -12.19 7.67
CA LEU A 113 -20.59 -13.07 7.90
C LEU A 113 -21.29 -13.46 6.60
N ASP A 114 -21.51 -12.50 5.70
CA ASP A 114 -22.11 -12.75 4.38
C ASP A 114 -21.23 -13.67 3.53
N PHE A 115 -19.91 -13.49 3.57
CA PHE A 115 -18.98 -14.38 2.89
C PHE A 115 -19.04 -15.81 3.44
N MET A 116 -19.06 -15.99 4.77
CA MET A 116 -19.19 -17.30 5.41
C MET A 116 -20.52 -18.01 5.08
N GLN A 117 -21.57 -17.23 4.80
CA GLN A 117 -22.88 -17.72 4.40
C GLN A 117 -23.02 -17.90 2.88
N GLY A 118 -21.97 -17.64 2.09
CA GLY A 118 -22.00 -17.71 0.63
C GLY A 118 -22.82 -16.60 -0.04
N LYS A 119 -23.15 -15.51 0.68
CA LYS A 119 -23.95 -14.38 0.18
C LYS A 119 -23.09 -13.26 -0.43
N ALA A 120 -21.80 -13.22 -0.12
CA ALA A 120 -20.84 -12.26 -0.68
C ALA A 120 -19.66 -13.00 -1.31
N ASP A 121 -19.08 -12.39 -2.37
CA ASP A 121 -17.86 -12.89 -2.97
C ASP A 121 -16.62 -12.49 -2.15
N ARG A 122 -15.49 -13.16 -2.45
CA ARG A 122 -14.20 -12.94 -1.78
C ARG A 122 -13.73 -11.50 -1.89
N ASP A 123 -13.84 -10.89 -3.08
CA ASP A 123 -13.27 -9.57 -3.34
C ASP A 123 -14.05 -8.48 -2.61
N THR A 124 -15.36 -8.60 -2.53
CA THR A 124 -16.23 -7.73 -1.71
C THR A 124 -15.86 -7.82 -0.24
N CYS A 125 -15.72 -9.04 0.30
CA CYS A 125 -15.32 -9.25 1.69
C CYS A 125 -13.94 -8.67 1.98
N MET A 126 -12.94 -8.97 1.14
CA MET A 126 -11.57 -8.45 1.28
C MET A 126 -11.51 -6.92 1.20
N GLY A 127 -12.33 -6.31 0.34
CA GLY A 127 -12.42 -4.85 0.24
C GLY A 127 -12.93 -4.20 1.53
N LYS A 128 -13.98 -4.77 2.13
CA LYS A 128 -14.54 -4.27 3.40
C LYS A 128 -13.59 -4.46 4.58
N LEU A 129 -12.93 -5.62 4.66
CA LEU A 129 -11.89 -5.88 5.67
C LEU A 129 -10.72 -4.91 5.52
N GLY A 130 -10.27 -4.63 4.28
CA GLY A 130 -9.23 -3.65 3.98
C GLY A 130 -9.59 -2.26 4.49
N CYS A 131 -10.80 -1.78 4.24
CA CYS A 131 -11.28 -0.49 4.75
C CYS A 131 -11.24 -0.43 6.29
N GLY A 132 -11.64 -1.50 6.97
CA GLY A 132 -11.58 -1.60 8.43
C GLY A 132 -10.14 -1.49 8.96
N LEU A 133 -9.21 -2.21 8.33
CA LEU A 133 -7.79 -2.17 8.69
C LEU A 133 -7.17 -0.78 8.43
N GLU A 134 -7.46 -0.14 7.29
CA GLU A 134 -6.99 1.23 6.98
C GLU A 134 -7.50 2.25 7.99
N SER A 135 -8.79 2.14 8.38
CA SER A 135 -9.40 3.04 9.37
C SER A 135 -8.76 2.87 10.76
N LEU A 136 -8.56 1.63 11.21
CA LEU A 136 -7.85 1.35 12.47
C LEU A 136 -6.40 1.86 12.45
N ALA A 137 -5.69 1.63 11.34
CA ALA A 137 -4.30 2.08 11.20
C ALA A 137 -4.19 3.61 11.25
N TRP A 138 -5.15 4.33 10.67
CA TRP A 138 -5.21 5.79 10.76
C TRP A 138 -5.41 6.29 12.18
N HIS A 139 -6.37 5.72 12.92
CA HIS A 139 -6.59 6.08 14.32
C HIS A 139 -5.37 5.76 15.19
N ARG A 140 -4.75 4.59 15.01
CA ARG A 140 -3.51 4.21 15.68
C ARG A 140 -2.40 5.23 15.45
N ALA A 141 -2.17 5.61 14.18
CA ALA A 141 -1.13 6.58 13.84
C ALA A 141 -1.39 7.96 14.46
N ASN A 142 -2.66 8.37 14.63
CA ASN A 142 -3.00 9.61 15.31
C ASN A 142 -2.75 9.54 16.83
N VAL A 143 -3.04 8.41 17.47
CA VAL A 143 -2.71 8.19 18.89
C VAL A 143 -1.18 8.23 19.11
N GLU A 144 -0.40 7.61 18.20
CA GLU A 144 1.07 7.65 18.27
C GLU A 144 1.62 9.08 18.18
N LYS A 145 1.03 9.94 17.32
CA LYS A 145 1.42 11.36 17.18
C LYS A 145 1.13 12.18 18.43
N THR A 146 0.06 11.90 19.15
CA THR A 146 -0.32 12.64 20.37
C THR A 146 0.72 12.49 21.47
N ASN A 147 1.53 11.43 21.45
CA ASN A 147 2.60 11.18 22.41
C ASN A 147 3.98 11.76 21.98
N GLN A 148 4.09 12.37 20.81
CA GLN A 148 5.31 13.09 20.40
C GLN A 148 5.11 14.56 20.75
N PRO A 149 5.90 15.15 21.71
CA PRO A 149 5.86 16.58 21.93
C PRO A 149 6.28 17.28 20.63
N GLU A 150 5.45 18.20 20.16
CA GLU A 150 5.81 19.08 19.06
C GLU A 150 7.08 19.83 19.49
N LEU A 151 8.19 19.58 18.80
CA LEU A 151 9.36 20.42 18.89
C LEU A 151 8.97 21.75 18.22
N GLU A 152 8.57 22.73 19.02
CA GLU A 152 8.48 24.13 18.56
C GLU A 152 9.88 24.56 18.12
N LEU A 153 10.06 24.74 16.80
CA LEU A 153 11.21 25.37 16.17
C LEU A 153 10.92 26.84 15.92
#